data_2309e17c098367e51a7019eaa67eb49d
#
_entry.id   2309e17c098367e51a7019eaa67eb49d
#
_cell.length_a   1.000
_cell.length_b   1.000
_cell.length_c   1.000
_cell.angle_alpha   90.00
_cell.angle_beta   90.00
_cell.angle_gamma   90.00
#
_symmetry.space_group_name_H-M   'P 1'
#
loop_
_entity.id
_entity.type
_entity.pdbx_description
1 polymer ?
#
loop_
_entity_poly.entity_id
_entity_poly.type
_entity_poly.pdbx_seq_one_letter_code
_entity_poly.pdbx_strand_id
1 'polypeptide(L)'
;MLKGSCLCKAVTYTLDEELSELVFCHCSFCRKATASAYTVNAKVSSEKLVLHGKEKLVSYSSSPGKQRYYCQNCHSQIFTVQENIPEVCALKLGTIDECDQNLQTVPKRHIF
;
A
#
# COMPACT_ATOMS: atom_id res chain seq x y z
N MET A 1 -10.98 -10.97 -5.07
CA MET A 1 -9.74 -10.80 -5.87
C MET A 1 -9.52 -9.33 -6.18
N LEU A 2 -8.32 -8.89 -5.99
CA LEU A 2 -7.93 -7.49 -6.19
C LEU A 2 -6.64 -7.48 -6.99
N LYS A 3 -6.54 -6.54 -7.93
CA LYS A 3 -5.33 -6.35 -8.74
C LYS A 3 -4.93 -4.89 -8.74
N GLY A 4 -3.63 -4.65 -8.76
CA GLY A 4 -3.10 -3.29 -8.81
C GLY A 4 -1.76 -3.22 -9.49
N SER A 5 -1.30 -1.98 -9.67
CA SER A 5 -0.03 -1.72 -10.35
C SER A 5 0.51 -0.34 -9.98
N CYS A 6 1.81 -0.15 -10.20
CA CYS A 6 2.42 1.17 -10.15
C CYS A 6 2.04 1.93 -11.43
N LEU A 7 2.37 3.21 -11.49
CA LEU A 7 2.01 4.05 -12.62
C LEU A 7 2.57 3.53 -13.96
N CYS A 8 3.82 3.08 -13.98
CA CYS A 8 4.46 2.58 -15.21
C CYS A 8 4.20 1.09 -15.46
N LYS A 9 3.52 0.41 -14.52
CA LYS A 9 3.16 -1.01 -14.59
C LYS A 9 4.34 -1.98 -14.54
N ALA A 10 5.54 -1.51 -14.20
CA ALA A 10 6.68 -2.39 -13.99
C ALA A 10 6.47 -3.29 -12.76
N VAL A 11 5.70 -2.81 -11.77
CA VAL A 11 5.33 -3.57 -10.59
C VAL A 11 3.81 -3.75 -10.61
N THR A 12 3.39 -5.02 -10.55
CA THR A 12 1.97 -5.36 -10.47
C THR A 12 1.76 -6.32 -9.31
N TYR A 13 0.52 -6.45 -8.86
CA TYR A 13 0.21 -7.38 -7.78
C TYR A 13 -1.21 -7.90 -7.87
N THR A 14 -1.42 -9.04 -7.23
CA THR A 14 -2.75 -9.58 -6.99
C THR A 14 -2.89 -9.86 -5.49
N LEU A 15 -4.10 -9.76 -5.00
CA LEU A 15 -4.41 -10.02 -3.60
C LEU A 15 -5.70 -10.82 -3.54
N ASP A 16 -5.65 -11.99 -2.91
CA ASP A 16 -6.83 -12.85 -2.71
C ASP A 16 -7.28 -12.74 -1.25
N GLU A 17 -7.74 -11.56 -0.90
CA GLU A 17 -8.19 -11.25 0.45
C GLU A 17 -9.16 -10.10 0.37
N GLU A 18 -10.24 -10.15 1.16
CA GLU A 18 -11.15 -9.02 1.26
C GLU A 18 -10.56 -7.96 2.18
N LEU A 19 -10.76 -6.69 1.83
CA LEU A 19 -10.31 -5.58 2.66
C LEU A 19 -11.28 -5.41 3.81
N SER A 20 -10.77 -5.42 5.04
CA SER A 20 -11.59 -5.30 6.24
C SER A 20 -11.78 -3.85 6.68
N GLU A 21 -10.84 -2.98 6.33
CA GLU A 21 -10.85 -1.59 6.77
C GLU A 21 -9.97 -0.74 5.86
N LEU A 22 -10.39 0.49 5.61
CA LEU A 22 -9.56 1.50 4.94
C LEU A 22 -9.14 2.52 6.00
N VAL A 23 -7.83 2.75 6.11
CA VAL A 23 -7.27 3.67 7.10
C VAL A 23 -6.77 4.92 6.39
N PHE A 24 -7.34 6.05 6.76
CA PHE A 24 -6.96 7.38 6.24
C PHE A 24 -5.96 7.97 7.22
N CYS A 25 -4.69 8.01 6.84
CA CYS A 25 -3.60 8.47 7.71
C CYS A 25 -3.23 9.91 7.36
N HIS A 26 -3.40 10.79 8.34
CA HIS A 26 -3.14 12.23 8.19
C HIS A 26 -1.80 12.67 8.79
N CYS A 27 -0.96 11.74 9.25
CA CYS A 27 0.31 12.09 9.90
C CYS A 27 1.26 12.79 8.93
N SER A 28 2.20 13.56 9.48
CA SER A 28 3.15 14.33 8.66
C SER A 28 4.04 13.42 7.81
N PHE A 29 4.39 12.24 8.29
CA PHE A 29 5.20 11.30 7.52
C PHE A 29 4.47 10.84 6.26
N CYS A 30 3.20 10.45 6.40
CA CYS A 30 2.40 10.00 5.26
C CYS A 30 2.14 11.13 4.28
N ARG A 31 1.79 12.32 4.79
CA ARG A 31 1.54 13.47 3.94
C ARG A 31 2.76 13.83 3.11
N LYS A 32 3.93 13.88 3.75
CA LYS A 32 5.17 14.28 3.05
C LYS A 32 5.68 13.20 2.12
N ALA A 33 5.57 11.93 2.52
CA ALA A 33 6.04 10.82 1.68
C ALA A 33 5.28 10.73 0.36
N THR A 34 4.00 11.11 0.35
CA THR A 34 3.14 11.02 -0.84
C THR A 34 2.76 12.39 -1.41
N ALA A 35 3.16 13.48 -0.75
CA ALA A 35 2.81 14.85 -1.14
C ALA A 35 1.29 15.04 -1.25
N SER A 36 0.55 14.42 -0.35
CA SER A 36 -0.92 14.49 -0.34
C SER A 36 -1.42 14.93 1.03
N ALA A 37 -2.68 15.29 1.12
CA ALA A 37 -3.30 15.71 2.37
C ALA A 37 -3.42 14.56 3.37
N TYR A 38 -3.54 13.34 2.86
CA TYR A 38 -3.58 12.11 3.66
C TYR A 38 -3.34 10.93 2.73
N THR A 39 -3.05 9.75 3.29
CA THR A 39 -2.92 8.52 2.52
C THR A 39 -4.05 7.58 2.90
N VAL A 40 -4.46 6.73 1.97
CA VAL A 40 -5.47 5.71 2.22
C VAL A 40 -4.80 4.35 2.11
N ASN A 41 -4.86 3.59 3.18
CA ASN A 41 -4.18 2.30 3.27
C ASN A 41 -5.16 1.20 3.67
N ALA A 42 -4.89 0.00 3.18
CA ALA A 42 -5.59 -1.20 3.62
C ALA A 42 -4.56 -2.15 4.21
N LYS A 43 -4.79 -2.62 5.43
CA LYS A 43 -3.91 -3.63 6.04
C LYS A 43 -4.25 -4.98 5.45
N VAL A 44 -3.26 -5.65 4.88
CA VAL A 44 -3.42 -6.95 4.25
C VAL A 44 -2.31 -7.89 4.69
N SER A 45 -2.55 -9.20 4.52
CA SER A 45 -1.54 -10.20 4.83
C SER A 45 -0.43 -10.14 3.78
N SER A 46 0.81 -9.97 4.23
CA SER A 46 1.95 -9.90 3.32
C SER A 46 2.07 -11.15 2.45
N GLU A 47 1.79 -12.33 3.02
CA GLU A 47 1.89 -13.59 2.29
C GLU A 47 0.84 -13.73 1.18
N LYS A 48 -0.28 -13.01 1.28
CA LYS A 48 -1.34 -13.07 0.27
C LYS A 48 -1.15 -12.06 -0.84
N LEU A 49 -0.23 -11.14 -0.66
CA LEU A 49 0.09 -10.14 -1.68
C LEU A 49 1.13 -10.73 -2.63
N VAL A 50 0.70 -11.09 -3.82
CA VAL A 50 1.58 -11.69 -4.84
C VAL A 50 2.09 -10.58 -5.74
N LEU A 51 3.40 -10.33 -5.68
CA LEU A 51 4.05 -9.26 -6.41
C LEU A 51 4.75 -9.78 -7.66
N HIS A 52 4.63 -9.04 -8.75
CA HIS A 52 5.38 -9.27 -9.99
C HIS A 52 6.21 -8.02 -10.25
N GLY A 53 7.43 -8.21 -10.72
CA GLY A 53 8.36 -7.09 -10.93
C GLY A 53 9.04 -6.64 -9.66
N LYS A 54 9.27 -7.56 -8.72
CA LYS A 54 9.92 -7.24 -7.43
C LYS A 54 11.28 -6.59 -7.59
N GLU A 55 11.98 -6.89 -8.66
CA GLU A 55 13.31 -6.33 -8.94
C GLU A 55 13.26 -4.81 -9.17
N LYS A 56 12.07 -4.28 -9.43
CA LYS A 56 11.86 -2.84 -9.58
C LYS A 56 11.44 -2.15 -8.29
N LEU A 57 11.15 -2.93 -7.24
CA LEU A 57 10.79 -2.34 -5.94
C LEU A 57 12.05 -1.93 -5.19
N VAL A 58 12.02 -0.72 -4.66
CA VAL A 58 13.02 -0.22 -3.73
C VAL A 58 12.32 0.31 -2.50
N SER A 59 13.04 0.45 -1.42
CA SER A 59 12.45 0.94 -0.18
C SER A 59 13.35 1.93 0.50
N TYR A 60 12.77 2.76 1.37
CA TYR A 60 13.54 3.59 2.28
C TYR A 60 12.84 3.62 3.63
N SER A 61 13.63 3.87 4.66
CA SER A 61 13.13 3.97 6.02
C SER A 61 12.64 5.41 6.25
N SER A 62 11.33 5.60 6.37
CA SER A 62 10.77 6.93 6.62
C SER A 62 10.82 7.28 8.11
N SER A 63 10.89 6.28 8.96
CA SER A 63 11.06 6.41 10.39
C SER A 63 11.63 5.08 10.91
N PRO A 64 12.19 5.02 12.12
CA PRO A 64 12.76 3.77 12.62
C PRO A 64 11.75 2.63 12.54
N GLY A 65 12.16 1.54 11.88
CA GLY A 65 11.35 0.33 11.77
C GLY A 65 10.26 0.37 10.72
N LYS A 66 10.14 1.44 9.92
CA LYS A 66 9.12 1.52 8.89
C LYS A 66 9.73 1.68 7.51
N GLN A 67 9.45 0.72 6.63
CA GLN A 67 9.93 0.72 5.25
C GLN A 67 8.80 1.06 4.29
N ARG A 68 9.05 1.99 3.39
CA ARG A 68 8.11 2.37 2.33
C ARG A 68 8.63 1.83 1.01
N TYR A 69 7.82 1.01 0.36
CA TYR A 69 8.19 0.37 -0.90
C TYR A 69 7.57 1.10 -2.07
N TYR A 70 8.38 1.38 -3.07
CA TYR A 70 7.95 2.13 -4.26
C TYR A 70 8.68 1.60 -5.50
N CYS A 71 8.12 1.91 -6.68
CA CYS A 71 8.72 1.54 -7.95
C CYS A 71 9.91 2.44 -8.24
N GLN A 72 11.06 1.85 -8.58
CA GLN A 72 12.26 2.65 -8.89
C GLN A 72 12.10 3.46 -10.17
N ASN A 73 11.22 3.05 -11.09
CA ASN A 73 11.03 3.72 -12.38
C ASN A 73 10.08 4.92 -12.27
N CYS A 74 8.90 4.72 -11.68
CA CYS A 74 7.87 5.76 -11.64
C CYS A 74 7.61 6.33 -10.25
N HIS A 75 8.24 5.76 -9.22
CA HIS A 75 8.18 6.20 -7.82
C HIS A 75 6.80 6.08 -7.17
N SER A 76 5.86 5.36 -7.76
CA SER A 76 4.58 5.05 -7.11
C SER A 76 4.84 4.26 -5.84
N GLN A 77 4.30 4.70 -4.71
CA GLN A 77 4.34 3.90 -3.49
C GLN A 77 3.27 2.82 -3.57
N ILE A 78 3.66 1.60 -3.27
CA ILE A 78 2.78 0.44 -3.36
C ILE A 78 2.30 0.01 -1.98
N PHE A 79 3.23 -0.15 -1.03
CA PHE A 79 2.89 -0.55 0.33
C PHE A 79 3.98 -0.16 1.31
N THR A 80 3.63 -0.20 2.59
CA THR A 80 4.59 0.03 3.69
C THR A 80 4.54 -1.16 4.63
N VAL A 81 5.68 -1.42 5.28
CA VAL A 81 5.83 -2.52 6.22
C VAL A 81 6.49 -2.00 7.49
N GLN A 82 5.99 -2.44 8.64
CA GLN A 82 6.68 -2.25 9.91
C GLN A 82 7.53 -3.49 10.17
N GLU A 83 8.82 -3.29 10.44
CA GLU A 83 9.77 -4.40 10.57
C GLU A 83 9.43 -5.35 11.71
N ASN A 84 8.79 -4.85 12.77
CA ASN A 84 8.38 -5.69 13.90
C ASN A 84 7.10 -6.48 13.63
N ILE A 85 6.38 -6.19 12.54
CA ILE A 85 5.16 -6.89 12.14
C ILE A 85 5.23 -7.15 10.63
N PRO A 86 6.19 -7.97 10.16
CA PRO A 86 6.40 -8.15 8.72
C PRO A 86 5.29 -8.96 8.03
N GLU A 87 4.46 -9.67 8.79
CA GLU A 87 3.36 -10.46 8.24
C GLU A 87 2.18 -9.63 7.76
N VAL A 88 2.18 -8.32 8.05
CA VAL A 88 1.12 -7.39 7.64
C VAL A 88 1.76 -6.25 6.87
N CYS A 89 1.15 -5.84 5.76
CA CYS A 89 1.58 -4.65 5.06
C CYS A 89 0.40 -3.70 4.87
N ALA A 90 0.70 -2.41 4.71
CA ALA A 90 -0.30 -1.39 4.44
C ALA A 90 -0.26 -1.08 2.95
N LEU A 91 -1.24 -1.63 2.22
CA LEU A 91 -1.36 -1.46 0.78
C LEU A 91 -1.92 -0.08 0.48
N LYS A 92 -1.30 0.64 -0.44
CA LYS A 92 -1.77 1.98 -0.85
C LYS A 92 -2.96 1.84 -1.78
N LEU A 93 -4.10 2.36 -1.35
CA LEU A 93 -5.37 2.17 -2.07
C LEU A 93 -5.33 2.70 -3.51
N GLY A 94 -4.61 3.79 -3.73
CA GLY A 94 -4.54 4.41 -5.06
C GLY A 94 -3.91 3.56 -6.15
N THR A 95 -3.24 2.46 -5.80
CA THR A 95 -2.62 1.57 -6.79
C THR A 95 -3.56 0.46 -7.26
N ILE A 96 -4.77 0.37 -6.70
CA ILE A 96 -5.73 -0.68 -7.06
C ILE A 96 -6.33 -0.37 -8.43
N ASP A 97 -6.28 -1.34 -9.34
CA ASP A 97 -6.86 -1.23 -10.67
C ASP A 97 -8.23 -1.91 -10.76
N GLU A 98 -8.37 -3.08 -10.13
CA GLU A 98 -9.61 -3.87 -10.16
C GLU A 98 -9.87 -4.45 -8.77
N CYS A 99 -11.12 -4.44 -8.35
CA CYS A 99 -11.53 -4.98 -7.06
C CYS A 99 -12.96 -5.49 -7.15
N ASP A 100 -13.17 -6.76 -6.77
CA ASP A 100 -14.51 -7.37 -6.76
C ASP A 100 -15.36 -6.84 -5.61
N GLN A 101 -14.72 -6.35 -4.57
CA GLN A 101 -15.39 -5.84 -3.38
C GLN A 101 -15.87 -4.41 -3.60
N ASN A 102 -17.05 -4.08 -3.10
CA ASN A 102 -17.52 -2.69 -3.12
C ASN A 102 -16.81 -1.89 -2.03
N LEU A 103 -15.84 -1.08 -2.44
CA LEU A 103 -15.04 -0.30 -1.49
C LEU A 103 -15.84 0.74 -0.73
N GLN A 104 -17.00 1.15 -1.23
CA GLN A 104 -17.84 2.12 -0.52
C GLN A 104 -18.43 1.53 0.76
N THR A 105 -18.57 0.21 0.83
CA THR A 105 -19.12 -0.47 2.02
C THR A 105 -18.05 -0.90 3.01
N VAL A 106 -16.77 -0.76 2.67
CA VAL A 106 -15.67 -1.11 3.58
C VAL A 106 -15.57 -0.04 4.67
N PRO A 107 -15.50 -0.44 5.96
CA PRO A 107 -15.35 0.53 7.05
C PRO A 107 -14.12 1.42 6.87
N LYS A 108 -14.27 2.68 7.24
CA LYS A 108 -13.21 3.68 7.10
C LYS A 108 -12.86 4.25 8.46
N ARG A 109 -11.57 4.45 8.69
CA ARG A 109 -11.07 5.02 9.94
C ARG A 109 -9.99 6.05 9.62
N HIS A 110 -10.11 7.21 10.27
CA HIS A 110 -9.10 8.27 10.16
C HIS A 110 -8.19 8.22 11.37
N ILE A 111 -6.88 8.32 11.15
CA ILE A 111 -5.88 8.36 12.23
C ILE A 111 -4.98 9.57 12.05
N PHE A 112 -4.55 10.14 13.19
CA PHE A 112 -3.71 11.34 13.28
C PHE A 112 -4.35 12.61 12.70
#